data_2fa15523e2305f8544abcc440bbf9960
#
_entry.id   2fa15523e2305f8544abcc440bbf9960
#
_cell.length_a   1.000
_cell.length_b   1.000
_cell.length_c   1.000
_cell.angle_alpha   90.00
_cell.angle_beta   90.00
_cell.angle_gamma   90.00
#
_symmetry.space_group_name_H-M   'P 1'
#
loop_
_entity.id
_entity.type
_entity.pdbx_description
1 polymer ?
#
loop_
_entity_poly.entity_id
_entity_poly.type
_entity_poly.pdbx_seq_one_letter_code
_entity_poly.pdbx_strand_id
1 'polypeptide(L)'
;MTTVSIIGKGTMGQAIAKVVTAGGNTAELVGREDAGKPLAGDVVVLAVPYPAVADVLAAHREHLAGKIVVDITNPLNFETFDSLTVPADSSAAAEIAAQLPQSRVLKAFNTTFGATLAQGTVGEGGPTTTVLIAGDDADAKATLAGVIEAGGLRAIDAGSLRRARELE
;
A
#
# COMPACT_ATOMS: atom_id res chain seq x y z
N MET A 1 0.17 2.20 19.10
CA MET A 1 -0.59 1.13 18.40
C MET A 1 -1.37 1.78 17.27
N THR A 2 -1.12 1.35 16.05
CA THR A 2 -1.71 1.93 14.82
C THR A 2 -2.79 0.99 14.30
N THR A 3 -3.92 1.52 13.85
CA THR A 3 -4.94 0.75 13.13
C THR A 3 -4.74 0.95 11.63
N VAL A 4 -4.70 -0.15 10.89
CA VAL A 4 -4.51 -0.19 9.44
C VAL A 4 -5.74 -0.84 8.79
N SER A 5 -6.48 -0.09 7.99
CA SER A 5 -7.55 -0.63 7.15
C SER A 5 -6.97 -1.08 5.82
N ILE A 6 -7.20 -2.32 5.44
CA ILE A 6 -6.65 -2.94 4.22
C ILE A 6 -7.82 -3.26 3.29
N ILE A 7 -7.95 -2.48 2.22
CA ILE A 7 -9.01 -2.67 1.22
C ILE A 7 -8.53 -3.72 0.22
N GLY A 8 -9.10 -4.91 0.32
CA GLY A 8 -8.72 -6.08 -0.45
C GLY A 8 -8.35 -7.26 0.44
N LYS A 9 -9.05 -8.38 0.30
CA LYS A 9 -8.88 -9.61 1.09
C LYS A 9 -8.07 -10.70 0.37
N GLY A 10 -7.39 -10.32 -0.72
CA GLY A 10 -6.54 -11.24 -1.51
C GLY A 10 -5.21 -11.55 -0.83
N THR A 11 -4.31 -12.22 -1.55
CA THR A 11 -2.99 -12.67 -1.05
C THR A 11 -2.17 -11.54 -0.43
N MET A 12 -2.06 -10.40 -1.11
CA MET A 12 -1.31 -9.24 -0.58
C MET A 12 -1.98 -8.62 0.63
N GLY A 13 -3.30 -8.45 0.62
CA GLY A 13 -4.04 -7.91 1.77
C GLY A 13 -3.86 -8.77 3.02
N GLN A 14 -3.94 -10.09 2.89
CA GLN A 14 -3.70 -11.04 3.98
C GLN A 14 -2.25 -11.00 4.48
N ALA A 15 -1.28 -10.93 3.57
CA ALA A 15 0.13 -10.84 3.94
C ALA A 15 0.45 -9.55 4.71
N ILE A 16 -0.08 -8.41 4.26
CA ILE A 16 0.07 -7.12 4.95
C ILE A 16 -0.62 -7.16 6.32
N ALA A 17 -1.84 -7.73 6.42
CA ALA A 17 -2.54 -7.88 7.69
C ALA A 17 -1.71 -8.70 8.71
N LYS A 18 -1.04 -9.77 8.24
CA LYS A 18 -0.13 -10.56 9.07
C LYS A 18 1.05 -9.73 9.59
N VAL A 19 1.68 -8.92 8.75
CA VAL A 19 2.77 -8.02 9.17
C VAL A 19 2.28 -7.01 10.21
N VAL A 20 1.14 -6.37 9.97
CA VAL A 20 0.54 -5.40 10.89
C VAL A 20 0.29 -6.02 12.26
N THR A 21 -0.35 -7.19 12.31
CA THR A 21 -0.71 -7.86 13.56
C THR A 21 0.51 -8.44 14.28
N ALA A 22 1.52 -8.92 13.56
CA ALA A 22 2.77 -9.39 14.16
C ALA A 22 3.49 -8.27 14.91
N GLY A 23 3.36 -7.03 14.47
CA GLY A 23 3.89 -5.83 15.14
C GLY A 23 3.04 -5.30 16.30
N GLY A 24 1.99 -6.01 16.72
CA GLY A 24 1.08 -5.56 17.79
C GLY A 24 0.13 -4.43 17.36
N ASN A 25 0.01 -4.17 16.05
CA ASN A 25 -0.94 -3.22 15.48
C ASN A 25 -2.27 -3.89 15.12
N THR A 26 -3.31 -3.11 14.86
CA THR A 26 -4.62 -3.62 14.49
C THR A 26 -4.79 -3.60 12.97
N ALA A 27 -5.17 -4.72 12.36
CA ALA A 27 -5.52 -4.82 10.96
C ALA A 27 -7.03 -5.00 10.78
N GLU A 28 -7.64 -4.16 9.95
CA GLU A 28 -9.02 -4.26 9.50
C GLU A 28 -9.01 -4.67 8.02
N LEU A 29 -9.54 -5.84 7.70
CA LEU A 29 -9.68 -6.27 6.31
C LEU A 29 -11.04 -5.85 5.76
N VAL A 30 -11.03 -5.04 4.71
CA VAL A 30 -12.20 -4.43 4.07
C VAL A 30 -12.44 -5.11 2.72
N GLY A 31 -13.62 -5.67 2.55
CA GLY A 31 -14.05 -6.33 1.32
C GLY A 31 -15.00 -5.47 0.48
N ARG A 32 -15.46 -6.02 -0.64
CA ARG A 32 -16.45 -5.35 -1.50
C ARG A 32 -17.79 -5.12 -0.79
N GLU A 33 -18.15 -6.01 0.12
CA GLU A 33 -19.35 -5.94 0.97
C GLU A 33 -19.32 -4.78 1.97
N ASP A 34 -18.16 -4.18 2.16
CA ASP A 34 -17.94 -3.05 3.08
C ASP A 34 -17.83 -1.70 2.34
N ALA A 35 -18.15 -1.67 1.04
CA ALA A 35 -18.13 -0.45 0.24
C ALA A 35 -18.96 0.66 0.89
N GLY A 36 -18.35 1.84 1.04
CA GLY A 36 -18.99 3.01 1.65
C GLY A 36 -19.06 3.00 3.17
N LYS A 37 -18.61 1.94 3.84
CA LYS A 37 -18.52 1.93 5.31
C LYS A 37 -17.32 2.74 5.81
N PRO A 38 -17.40 3.33 7.03
CA PRO A 38 -16.26 3.97 7.65
C PRO A 38 -15.07 3.04 7.78
N LEU A 39 -13.86 3.59 7.63
CA LEU A 39 -12.59 2.89 7.79
C LEU A 39 -12.01 3.22 9.17
N ALA A 40 -11.72 2.21 9.98
CA ALA A 40 -11.23 2.40 11.35
C ALA A 40 -9.78 2.88 11.40
N GLY A 41 -8.98 2.55 10.38
CA GLY A 41 -7.55 2.87 10.36
C GLY A 41 -7.24 4.30 9.96
N ASP A 42 -6.19 4.87 10.55
CA ASP A 42 -5.57 6.11 10.09
C ASP A 42 -4.64 5.88 8.89
N VAL A 43 -4.19 4.64 8.72
CA VAL A 43 -3.49 4.15 7.54
C VAL A 43 -4.43 3.25 6.76
N VAL A 44 -4.60 3.53 5.47
CA VAL A 44 -5.46 2.74 4.57
C VAL A 44 -4.61 2.19 3.42
N VAL A 45 -4.61 0.88 3.27
CA VAL A 45 -3.85 0.18 2.21
C VAL A 45 -4.80 -0.21 1.08
N LEU A 46 -4.49 0.18 -0.14
CA LEU A 46 -5.22 -0.20 -1.35
C LEU A 46 -4.63 -1.51 -1.91
N ALA A 47 -5.08 -2.66 -1.38
CA ALA A 47 -4.60 -3.98 -1.75
C ALA A 47 -5.51 -4.64 -2.81
N VAL A 48 -5.78 -3.90 -3.87
CA VAL A 48 -6.63 -4.30 -5.02
C VAL A 48 -5.85 -4.19 -6.32
N PRO A 49 -6.25 -4.87 -7.40
CA PRO A 49 -5.69 -4.63 -8.73
C PRO A 49 -5.89 -3.18 -9.17
N TYR A 50 -4.93 -2.59 -9.90
CA TYR A 50 -5.00 -1.20 -10.32
C TYR A 50 -6.33 -0.82 -11.03
N PRO A 51 -6.90 -1.63 -11.94
CA PRO A 51 -8.20 -1.32 -12.56
C PRO A 51 -9.36 -1.15 -11.57
N ALA A 52 -9.29 -1.74 -10.38
CA ALA A 52 -10.32 -1.63 -9.36
C ALA A 52 -10.16 -0.39 -8.46
N VAL A 53 -9.05 0.35 -8.57
CA VAL A 53 -8.76 1.50 -7.71
C VAL A 53 -9.83 2.59 -7.87
N ALA A 54 -10.27 2.89 -9.08
CA ALA A 54 -11.28 3.93 -9.33
C ALA A 54 -12.58 3.67 -8.55
N ASP A 55 -13.06 2.43 -8.56
CA ASP A 55 -14.27 2.01 -7.82
C ASP A 55 -14.08 2.11 -6.31
N VAL A 56 -12.90 1.71 -5.82
CA VAL A 56 -12.54 1.82 -4.39
C VAL A 56 -12.51 3.28 -3.95
N LEU A 57 -11.88 4.16 -4.73
CA LEU A 57 -11.84 5.59 -4.43
C LEU A 57 -13.24 6.21 -4.45
N ALA A 58 -14.09 5.83 -5.40
CA ALA A 58 -15.47 6.30 -5.46
C ALA A 58 -16.28 5.87 -4.22
N ALA A 59 -16.09 4.63 -3.77
CA ALA A 59 -16.81 4.08 -2.62
C ALA A 59 -16.36 4.65 -1.27
N HIS A 60 -15.08 5.00 -1.11
CA HIS A 60 -14.50 5.37 0.18
C HIS A 60 -13.93 6.79 0.25
N ARG A 61 -14.11 7.62 -0.76
CA ARG A 61 -13.50 8.97 -0.87
C ARG A 61 -13.62 9.80 0.40
N GLU A 62 -14.83 9.86 0.98
CA GLU A 62 -15.09 10.65 2.20
C GLU A 62 -14.34 10.12 3.42
N HIS A 63 -14.08 8.82 3.46
CA HIS A 63 -13.37 8.15 4.55
C HIS A 63 -11.86 8.16 4.41
N LEU A 64 -11.33 8.59 3.24
CA LEU A 64 -9.89 8.68 2.97
C LEU A 64 -9.31 10.06 3.31
N ALA A 65 -10.14 11.09 3.41
CA ALA A 65 -9.69 12.44 3.73
C ALA A 65 -8.94 12.49 5.08
N GLY A 66 -7.76 13.12 5.10
CA GLY A 66 -6.89 13.23 6.27
C GLY A 66 -6.08 11.98 6.60
N LYS A 67 -6.31 10.87 5.92
CA LYS A 67 -5.62 9.59 6.18
C LYS A 67 -4.32 9.44 5.37
N ILE A 68 -3.50 8.51 5.83
CA ILE A 68 -2.37 7.98 5.04
C ILE A 68 -2.94 6.90 4.12
N VAL A 69 -2.78 7.07 2.81
CA VAL A 69 -3.26 6.10 1.81
C VAL A 69 -2.05 5.45 1.16
N VAL A 70 -1.94 4.15 1.28
CA VAL A 70 -0.82 3.35 0.76
C VAL A 70 -1.28 2.62 -0.50
N ASP A 71 -0.75 3.01 -1.64
CA ASP A 71 -0.94 2.31 -2.90
C ASP A 71 0.10 1.19 -3.04
N ILE A 72 -0.38 -0.04 -3.27
CA ILE A 72 0.48 -1.20 -3.53
C ILE A 72 0.33 -1.72 -4.96
N THR A 73 -0.38 -1.01 -5.82
CA THR A 73 -0.70 -1.49 -7.16
C THR A 73 0.50 -1.42 -8.11
N ASN A 74 0.49 -2.29 -9.11
CA ASN A 74 1.37 -2.22 -10.27
C ASN A 74 0.49 -2.01 -11.50
N PRO A 75 0.55 -0.82 -12.15
CA PRO A 75 -0.27 -0.52 -13.32
C PRO A 75 0.33 -1.13 -14.60
N LEU A 76 0.70 -2.39 -14.52
CA LEU A 76 1.31 -3.14 -15.60
C LEU A 76 0.26 -3.49 -16.66
N ASN A 77 0.62 -3.39 -17.92
CA ASN A 77 -0.16 -3.96 -19.01
C ASN A 77 0.05 -5.49 -19.00
N PHE A 78 -0.95 -6.22 -18.50
CA PHE A 78 -0.89 -7.68 -18.37
C PHE A 78 -1.08 -8.44 -19.69
N GLU A 79 -1.41 -7.76 -20.80
CA GLU A 79 -1.47 -8.38 -22.11
C GLU A 79 -0.09 -8.47 -22.76
N THR A 80 0.73 -7.43 -22.58
CA THR A 80 2.04 -7.32 -23.20
C THR A 80 3.19 -7.56 -22.24
N PHE A 81 3.01 -7.29 -20.95
CA PHE A 81 4.05 -7.26 -19.90
C PHE A 81 5.24 -6.34 -20.23
N ASP A 82 5.02 -5.34 -21.09
CA ASP A 82 6.06 -4.48 -21.66
C ASP A 82 5.80 -2.98 -21.44
N SER A 83 4.71 -2.62 -20.79
CA SER A 83 4.36 -1.21 -20.55
C SER A 83 3.52 -1.04 -19.28
N LEU A 84 3.51 0.18 -18.75
CA LEU A 84 2.55 0.59 -17.73
C LEU A 84 1.31 1.19 -18.39
N THR A 85 0.17 1.10 -17.71
CA THR A 85 -1.13 1.64 -18.17
C THR A 85 -1.36 3.08 -17.72
N VAL A 86 -0.37 3.71 -17.09
CA VAL A 86 -0.36 5.12 -16.67
C VAL A 86 0.51 5.96 -17.61
N PRO A 87 0.34 7.30 -17.67
CA PRO A 87 1.18 8.18 -18.49
C PRO A 87 2.68 8.01 -18.19
N ALA A 88 3.52 8.24 -19.19
CA ALA A 88 4.97 8.00 -19.08
C ALA A 88 5.68 8.88 -18.04
N ASP A 89 5.10 10.02 -17.71
CA ASP A 89 5.58 10.99 -16.73
C ASP A 89 4.84 10.90 -15.38
N SER A 90 4.03 9.86 -15.18
CA SER A 90 3.21 9.65 -13.99
C SER A 90 3.41 8.25 -13.39
N SER A 91 2.64 7.93 -12.37
CA SER A 91 2.59 6.63 -11.68
C SER A 91 1.17 6.36 -11.19
N ALA A 92 0.82 5.11 -10.87
CA ALA A 92 -0.44 4.81 -10.21
C ALA A 92 -0.62 5.63 -8.93
N ALA A 93 0.42 5.72 -8.11
CA ALA A 93 0.38 6.50 -6.88
C ALA A 93 0.17 8.00 -7.13
N ALA A 94 0.76 8.58 -8.19
CA ALA A 94 0.55 9.97 -8.56
C ALA A 94 -0.89 10.23 -9.04
N GLU A 95 -1.44 9.32 -9.85
CA GLU A 95 -2.83 9.39 -10.32
C GLU A 95 -3.84 9.29 -9.14
N ILE A 96 -3.55 8.44 -8.16
CA ILE A 96 -4.34 8.32 -6.93
C ILE A 96 -4.23 9.60 -6.09
N ALA A 97 -3.02 10.14 -5.91
CA ALA A 97 -2.80 11.36 -5.14
C ALA A 97 -3.53 12.57 -5.73
N ALA A 98 -3.57 12.68 -7.06
CA ALA A 98 -4.33 13.73 -7.75
C ALA A 98 -5.84 13.66 -7.46
N GLN A 99 -6.37 12.47 -7.20
CA GLN A 99 -7.77 12.27 -6.85
C GLN A 99 -8.06 12.43 -5.35
N LEU A 100 -7.03 12.40 -4.51
CA LEU A 100 -7.11 12.47 -3.04
C LEU A 100 -6.29 13.63 -2.46
N PRO A 101 -6.62 14.88 -2.79
CA PRO A 101 -5.79 16.04 -2.39
C PRO A 101 -5.75 16.27 -0.86
N GLN A 102 -6.65 15.65 -0.11
CA GLN A 102 -6.71 15.73 1.35
C GLN A 102 -6.07 14.53 2.05
N SER A 103 -5.47 13.60 1.30
CA SER A 103 -4.83 12.40 1.85
C SER A 103 -3.31 12.48 1.63
N ARG A 104 -2.56 11.78 2.47
CA ARG A 104 -1.11 11.62 2.33
C ARG A 104 -0.84 10.29 1.64
N VAL A 105 -0.59 10.35 0.34
CA VAL A 105 -0.43 9.14 -0.48
C VAL A 105 1.01 8.66 -0.45
N LEU A 106 1.19 7.37 -0.20
CA LEU A 106 2.46 6.65 -0.24
C LEU A 106 2.38 5.51 -1.25
N LYS A 107 3.52 5.17 -1.83
CA LYS A 107 3.75 3.93 -2.57
C LYS A 107 4.55 2.97 -1.71
N ALA A 108 4.09 1.73 -1.54
CA ALA A 108 4.82 0.71 -0.82
C ALA A 108 4.35 -0.71 -1.18
N PHE A 109 5.09 -1.74 -0.75
CA PHE A 109 4.80 -3.17 -0.87
C PHE A 109 4.75 -3.76 -2.29
N ASN A 110 4.67 -2.95 -3.34
CA ASN A 110 4.49 -3.43 -4.70
C ASN A 110 5.73 -4.15 -5.29
N THR A 111 6.90 -3.98 -4.68
CA THR A 111 8.15 -4.66 -5.09
C THR A 111 8.36 -6.00 -4.39
N THR A 112 7.45 -6.42 -3.50
CA THR A 112 7.51 -7.69 -2.76
C THR A 112 6.36 -8.61 -3.15
N PHE A 113 6.63 -9.91 -3.21
CA PHE A 113 5.58 -10.91 -3.37
C PHE A 113 4.88 -11.21 -2.05
N GLY A 114 3.59 -11.52 -2.09
CA GLY A 114 2.80 -11.82 -0.91
C GLY A 114 3.36 -12.96 -0.06
N ALA A 115 3.89 -14.00 -0.68
CA ALA A 115 4.53 -15.11 0.02
C ALA A 115 5.78 -14.66 0.79
N THR A 116 6.66 -13.89 0.14
CA THR A 116 7.88 -13.32 0.74
C THR A 116 7.53 -12.37 1.89
N LEU A 117 6.52 -11.54 1.70
CA LEU A 117 6.03 -10.62 2.72
C LEU A 117 5.48 -11.37 3.95
N ALA A 118 4.66 -12.40 3.71
CA ALA A 118 4.09 -13.23 4.78
C ALA A 118 5.11 -14.07 5.55
N GLN A 119 6.21 -14.46 4.89
CA GLN A 119 7.31 -15.21 5.48
C GLN A 119 8.27 -14.32 6.28
N GLY A 120 8.40 -13.04 5.90
CA GLY A 120 9.31 -12.07 6.51
C GLY A 120 10.76 -12.17 6.04
N THR A 121 11.10 -13.17 5.24
CA THR A 121 12.44 -13.39 4.68
C THR A 121 12.38 -13.71 3.19
N VAL A 122 13.47 -13.43 2.49
CA VAL A 122 13.63 -13.79 1.07
C VAL A 122 14.23 -15.19 1.01
N GLY A 123 13.36 -16.19 0.83
CA GLY A 123 13.73 -17.61 0.90
C GLY A 123 13.85 -18.11 2.36
N GLU A 124 14.04 -19.42 2.49
CA GLU A 124 14.22 -20.07 3.79
C GLU A 124 15.56 -19.68 4.42
N GLY A 125 15.52 -19.05 5.60
CA GLY A 125 16.72 -18.57 6.29
C GLY A 125 17.45 -17.42 5.59
N GLY A 126 16.84 -16.81 4.58
CA GLY A 126 17.41 -15.70 3.81
C GLY A 126 17.31 -14.35 4.53
N PRO A 127 17.73 -13.25 3.86
CA PRO A 127 17.69 -11.92 4.45
C PRO A 127 16.25 -11.45 4.72
N THR A 128 16.10 -10.57 5.70
CA THR A 128 14.84 -9.95 6.06
C THR A 128 14.22 -9.22 4.87
N THR A 129 12.95 -9.46 4.61
CA THR A 129 12.19 -8.77 3.56
C THR A 129 12.24 -7.26 3.77
N THR A 130 12.54 -6.52 2.71
CA THR A 130 12.63 -5.06 2.72
C THR A 130 11.48 -4.46 1.93
N VAL A 131 10.79 -3.48 2.52
CA VAL A 131 9.72 -2.69 1.89
C VAL A 131 10.27 -1.31 1.57
N LEU A 132 10.18 -0.92 0.30
CA LEU A 132 10.51 0.43 -0.16
C LEU A 132 9.28 1.31 -0.03
N ILE A 133 9.45 2.54 0.51
CA ILE A 133 8.37 3.51 0.70
C ILE A 133 8.71 4.79 -0.04
N ALA A 134 7.88 5.20 -0.98
CA ALA A 134 7.98 6.51 -1.64
C ALA A 134 6.79 7.39 -1.23
N GLY A 135 7.05 8.66 -0.97
CA GLY A 135 6.01 9.62 -0.58
C GLY A 135 6.60 10.98 -0.23
N ASP A 136 5.76 12.01 -0.28
CA ASP A 136 6.18 13.39 -0.02
C ASP A 136 6.06 13.79 1.45
N ASP A 137 5.19 13.12 2.23
CA ASP A 137 4.98 13.38 3.64
C ASP A 137 5.91 12.51 4.50
N ALA A 138 6.85 13.13 5.18
CA ALA A 138 7.86 12.45 5.99
C ALA A 138 7.24 11.72 7.21
N ASP A 139 6.24 12.31 7.85
CA ASP A 139 5.58 11.73 9.02
C ASP A 139 4.73 10.52 8.62
N ALA A 140 4.07 10.58 7.47
CA ALA A 140 3.34 9.44 6.93
C ALA A 140 4.28 8.27 6.60
N LYS A 141 5.44 8.54 5.98
CA LYS A 141 6.47 7.52 5.73
C LYS A 141 7.00 6.92 7.03
N ALA A 142 7.30 7.75 8.02
CA ALA A 142 7.77 7.28 9.33
C ALA A 142 6.72 6.42 10.04
N THR A 143 5.44 6.79 9.97
CA THR A 143 4.33 6.01 10.53
C THR A 143 4.24 4.63 9.89
N LEU A 144 4.28 4.55 8.56
CA LEU A 144 4.23 3.28 7.84
C LEU A 144 5.48 2.43 8.11
N ALA A 145 6.67 3.05 8.11
CA ALA A 145 7.92 2.37 8.44
C ALA A 145 7.87 1.73 9.83
N GLY A 146 7.37 2.46 10.83
CA GLY A 146 7.19 1.91 12.18
C GLY A 146 6.27 0.70 12.25
N VAL A 147 5.19 0.67 11.47
CA VAL A 147 4.29 -0.49 11.38
C VAL A 147 5.00 -1.69 10.73
N ILE A 148 5.76 -1.46 9.66
CA ILE A 148 6.51 -2.49 8.92
C ILE A 148 7.61 -3.09 9.80
N GLU A 149 8.39 -2.25 10.47
CA GLU A 149 9.51 -2.67 11.32
C GLU A 149 9.04 -3.38 12.58
N ALA A 150 7.94 -2.92 13.20
CA ALA A 150 7.30 -3.64 14.30
C ALA A 150 6.85 -5.04 13.88
N GLY A 151 6.44 -5.21 12.63
CA GLY A 151 6.09 -6.51 12.03
C GLY A 151 7.28 -7.40 11.66
N GLY A 152 8.52 -6.98 11.98
CA GLY A 152 9.74 -7.75 11.77
C GLY A 152 10.37 -7.62 10.39
N LEU A 153 9.93 -6.66 9.58
CA LEU A 153 10.49 -6.38 8.26
C LEU A 153 11.43 -5.17 8.29
N ARG A 154 12.12 -4.91 7.19
CA ARG A 154 12.87 -3.66 6.99
C ARG A 154 12.03 -2.67 6.17
N ALA A 155 12.09 -1.40 6.55
CA ALA A 155 11.58 -0.30 5.76
C ALA A 155 12.72 0.59 5.25
N ILE A 156 12.63 1.03 3.99
CA ILE A 156 13.58 1.97 3.39
C ILE A 156 12.80 3.11 2.74
N ASP A 157 13.15 4.33 3.09
CA ASP A 157 12.64 5.52 2.41
C ASP A 157 13.25 5.60 1.00
N ALA A 158 12.44 5.44 -0.02
CA ALA A 158 12.83 5.51 -1.42
C ALA A 158 12.75 6.94 -1.99
N GLY A 159 12.40 7.92 -1.18
CA GLY A 159 12.31 9.32 -1.58
C GLY A 159 10.88 9.83 -1.76
N SER A 160 10.73 10.85 -2.61
CA SER A 160 9.44 11.50 -2.88
C SER A 160 8.47 10.57 -3.61
N LEU A 161 7.17 10.94 -3.66
CA LEU A 161 6.15 10.18 -4.38
C LEU A 161 6.48 10.02 -5.88
N ARG A 162 7.27 10.93 -6.45
CA ARG A 162 7.79 10.83 -7.81
C ARG A 162 8.55 9.52 -8.05
N ARG A 163 9.18 8.95 -7.02
CA ARG A 163 9.91 7.67 -7.10
C ARG A 163 8.99 6.45 -7.25
N ALA A 164 7.67 6.63 -7.05
CA ALA A 164 6.72 5.54 -7.28
C ALA A 164 6.80 4.97 -8.70
N ARG A 165 7.12 5.82 -9.69
CA ARG A 165 7.29 5.39 -11.09
C ARG A 165 8.38 4.33 -11.25
N GLU A 166 9.50 4.48 -10.58
CA GLU A 166 10.62 3.54 -10.64
C GLU A 166 10.36 2.26 -9.82
N LEU A 167 9.36 2.28 -8.92
CA LEU A 167 8.94 1.10 -8.16
C LEU A 167 7.85 0.29 -8.89
N GLU A 168 7.09 0.92 -9.75
CA GLU A 168 6.00 0.30 -10.51
C GLU A 168 6.49 -0.41 -11.78
#